data_24421cca75abf5ae274cf5e73cbf1a91
#
_entry.id   24421cca75abf5ae274cf5e73cbf1a91
#
_cell.length_a   1.000
_cell.length_b   1.000
_cell.length_c   1.000
_cell.angle_alpha   90.00
_cell.angle_beta   90.00
_cell.angle_gamma   90.00
#
_symmetry.space_group_name_H-M   'P 1'
#
loop_
_entity.id
_entity.type
_entity.pdbx_description
1 polymer ?
#
loop_
_entity_poly.entity_id
_entity_poly.type
_entity_poly.pdbx_seq_one_letter_code
_entity_poly.pdbx_strand_id
1 'polypeptide(L)'
;MSFLAWLVPWEFSPTAIIAIAATALLYLRGAWKRAPGSWRQLSFWTGLALIYVMLLTHWDYYAEREFFMHRLQHLGLHHMGPFLIILSAPGATLRAGMPLWVRTHVWNPLMRSAPVRFVFDVLLNPIVASCVFFGIILFWLYPPVH
;
A
#
# COMPACT_ATOMS: atom_id res chain seq x y z
N MET A 1 -6.26 23.91 -17.45
CA MET A 1 -5.29 23.46 -16.42
C MET A 1 -4.30 22.53 -17.10
N SER A 2 -3.00 22.74 -16.93
CA SER A 2 -1.99 21.83 -17.49
C SER A 2 -2.05 20.47 -16.76
N PHE A 3 -1.77 19.37 -17.46
CA PHE A 3 -1.73 18.02 -16.87
C PHE A 3 -0.80 17.93 -15.64
N LEU A 4 0.28 18.69 -15.66
CA LEU A 4 1.22 18.78 -14.54
C LEU A 4 0.60 19.41 -13.29
N ALA A 5 -0.26 20.42 -13.45
CA ALA A 5 -0.96 21.05 -12.33
C ALA A 5 -1.95 20.07 -11.66
N TRP A 6 -2.45 19.10 -12.41
CA TRP A 6 -3.37 18.08 -11.91
C TRP A 6 -2.68 17.04 -11.03
N LEU A 7 -1.37 16.81 -11.25
CA LEU A 7 -0.55 15.87 -10.46
C LEU A 7 0.02 16.50 -9.18
N VAL A 8 -0.10 17.80 -8.99
CA VAL A 8 0.30 18.46 -7.75
C VAL A 8 -0.63 18.01 -6.63
N PRO A 9 -0.10 17.66 -5.42
CA PRO A 9 -0.93 17.28 -4.30
C PRO A 9 -1.99 18.35 -3.99
N TRP A 10 -3.25 17.95 -4.02
CA TRP A 10 -4.38 18.82 -3.64
C TRP A 10 -4.43 18.97 -2.13
N GLU A 11 -4.34 17.86 -1.43
CA GLU A 11 -4.31 17.82 0.02
C GLU A 11 -2.90 17.50 0.52
N PHE A 12 -2.36 18.37 1.36
CA PHE A 12 -1.04 18.16 1.93
C PHE A 12 -1.13 17.21 3.14
N SER A 13 -1.07 15.90 2.85
CA SER A 13 -0.92 14.88 3.89
C SER A 13 0.56 14.48 4.04
N PRO A 14 1.28 15.03 5.05
CA PRO A 14 2.70 14.74 5.22
C PRO A 14 2.96 13.27 5.51
N THR A 15 2.05 12.60 6.20
CA THR A 15 2.16 11.17 6.53
C THR A 15 2.11 10.29 5.26
N ALA A 16 1.18 10.57 4.36
CA ALA A 16 1.05 9.82 3.10
C ALA A 16 2.27 10.06 2.19
N ILE A 17 2.69 11.31 2.06
CA ILE A 17 3.87 11.68 1.25
C ILE A 17 5.12 11.00 1.78
N ILE A 18 5.37 11.03 3.09
CA ILE A 18 6.52 10.38 3.72
C ILE A 18 6.46 8.87 3.52
N ALA A 19 5.30 8.24 3.69
CA ALA A 19 5.15 6.80 3.53
C ALA A 19 5.43 6.37 2.08
N ILE A 20 4.88 7.07 1.10
CA ILE A 20 5.11 6.79 -0.33
C ILE A 20 6.58 7.02 -0.70
N ALA A 21 7.16 8.15 -0.28
CA ALA A 21 8.56 8.47 -0.56
C ALA A 21 9.51 7.48 0.11
N ALA A 22 9.29 7.10 1.36
CA ALA A 22 10.09 6.11 2.06
C ALA A 22 10.01 4.74 1.38
N THR A 23 8.82 4.31 0.98
CA THR A 23 8.61 3.05 0.26
C THR A 23 9.32 3.05 -1.09
N ALA A 24 9.20 4.15 -1.86
CA ALA A 24 9.90 4.32 -3.13
C ALA A 24 11.42 4.28 -2.97
N LEU A 25 11.97 5.01 -2.01
CA LEU A 25 13.41 5.06 -1.74
C LEU A 25 13.96 3.70 -1.29
N LEU A 26 13.25 3.00 -0.40
CA LEU A 26 13.65 1.66 0.05
C LEU A 26 13.63 0.66 -1.11
N TYR A 27 12.60 0.76 -1.97
CA TYR A 27 12.53 -0.11 -3.14
C TYR A 27 13.64 0.18 -4.14
N LEU A 28 13.92 1.44 -4.45
CA LEU A 28 15.04 1.84 -5.33
C LEU A 28 16.39 1.33 -4.81
N ARG A 29 16.69 1.58 -3.52
CA ARG A 29 17.94 1.08 -2.90
C ARG A 29 18.03 -0.45 -2.94
N GLY A 30 16.89 -1.13 -2.76
CA GLY A 30 16.83 -2.57 -2.84
C GLY A 30 16.97 -3.10 -4.26
N ALA A 31 16.38 -2.43 -5.24
CA ALA A 31 16.46 -2.77 -6.65
C ALA A 31 17.90 -2.67 -7.18
N TRP A 32 18.65 -1.67 -6.75
CA TRP A 32 20.08 -1.57 -7.09
C TRP A 32 20.92 -2.73 -6.55
N LYS A 33 20.54 -3.28 -5.40
CA LYS A 33 21.26 -4.41 -4.78
C LYS A 33 20.82 -5.77 -5.32
N ARG A 34 19.58 -5.91 -5.76
CA ARG A 34 18.97 -7.20 -6.05
C ARG A 34 18.39 -7.36 -7.46
N ALA A 35 18.36 -6.29 -8.25
CA ALA A 35 17.88 -6.24 -9.64
C ALA A 35 16.62 -7.12 -9.87
N PRO A 36 15.45 -6.74 -9.33
CA PRO A 36 14.20 -7.48 -9.58
C PRO A 36 13.87 -7.45 -11.07
N GLY A 37 13.22 -8.49 -11.59
CA GLY A 37 12.83 -8.56 -13.00
C GLY A 37 11.97 -7.37 -13.43
N SER A 38 12.06 -6.98 -14.69
CA SER A 38 11.41 -5.78 -15.25
C SER A 38 9.90 -5.74 -14.98
N TRP A 39 9.23 -6.88 -15.10
CA TRP A 39 7.80 -7.00 -14.80
C TRP A 39 7.46 -6.65 -13.34
N ARG A 40 8.28 -7.11 -12.40
CA ARG A 40 8.09 -6.81 -10.97
C ARG A 40 8.30 -5.34 -10.68
N GLN A 41 9.29 -4.72 -11.31
CA GLN A 41 9.52 -3.29 -11.20
C GLN A 41 8.34 -2.51 -11.75
N LEU A 42 7.86 -2.87 -12.94
CA LEU A 42 6.70 -2.22 -13.56
C LEU A 42 5.47 -2.32 -12.66
N SER A 43 5.14 -3.52 -12.17
CA SER A 43 4.00 -3.73 -11.27
C SER A 43 4.10 -2.91 -9.99
N PHE A 44 5.30 -2.84 -9.38
CA PHE A 44 5.52 -2.06 -8.17
C PHE A 44 5.29 -0.56 -8.42
N TRP A 45 5.94 -0.01 -9.45
CA TRP A 45 5.84 1.42 -9.75
C TRP A 45 4.45 1.83 -10.19
N THR A 46 3.77 1.01 -10.98
CA THR A 46 2.38 1.26 -11.38
C THR A 46 1.45 1.23 -10.17
N GLY A 47 1.60 0.26 -9.27
CA GLY A 47 0.81 0.19 -8.04
C GLY A 47 1.05 1.39 -7.13
N LEU A 48 2.31 1.81 -6.94
CA LEU A 48 2.66 2.96 -6.13
C LEU A 48 2.17 4.28 -6.74
N ALA A 49 2.30 4.44 -8.07
CA ALA A 49 1.80 5.58 -8.80
C ALA A 49 0.27 5.69 -8.72
N LEU A 50 -0.43 4.55 -8.81
CA LEU A 50 -1.88 4.51 -8.68
C LEU A 50 -2.32 4.97 -7.28
N ILE A 51 -1.65 4.49 -6.22
CA ILE A 51 -1.92 4.93 -4.85
C ILE A 51 -1.67 6.44 -4.71
N TYR A 52 -0.56 6.95 -5.25
CA TYR A 52 -0.24 8.36 -5.23
C TYR A 52 -1.33 9.22 -5.91
N VAL A 53 -1.73 8.82 -7.13
CA VAL A 53 -2.73 9.55 -7.92
C VAL A 53 -4.08 9.56 -7.20
N MET A 54 -4.52 8.41 -6.67
CA MET A 54 -5.82 8.29 -6.02
C MET A 54 -5.90 8.99 -4.66
N LEU A 55 -4.77 9.11 -3.95
CA LEU A 55 -4.73 9.61 -2.57
C LEU A 55 -4.34 11.09 -2.48
N LEU A 56 -3.47 11.58 -3.35
CA LEU A 56 -2.84 12.89 -3.15
C LEU A 56 -3.17 13.91 -4.24
N THR A 57 -3.72 13.49 -5.40
CA THR A 57 -3.99 14.43 -6.49
C THR A 57 -5.41 14.98 -6.45
N HIS A 58 -5.74 15.83 -7.42
CA HIS A 58 -7.11 16.34 -7.62
C HIS A 58 -8.18 15.26 -7.80
N TRP A 59 -7.79 13.98 -7.96
CA TRP A 59 -8.72 12.86 -7.95
C TRP A 59 -9.51 12.80 -6.65
N ASP A 60 -8.85 13.02 -5.53
CA ASP A 60 -9.46 13.02 -4.19
C ASP A 60 -10.55 14.11 -4.07
N TYR A 61 -10.27 15.31 -4.58
CA TYR A 61 -11.25 16.38 -4.64
C TYR A 61 -12.54 16.01 -5.41
N TYR A 62 -12.40 15.30 -6.55
CA TYR A 62 -13.57 14.87 -7.32
C TYR A 62 -14.27 13.68 -6.65
N ALA A 63 -13.53 12.81 -6.01
CA ALA A 63 -14.08 11.66 -5.30
C ALA A 63 -14.96 12.07 -4.12
N GLU A 64 -14.70 13.19 -3.48
CA GLU A 64 -15.56 13.73 -2.42
C GLU A 64 -16.91 14.26 -2.93
N ARG A 65 -17.00 14.60 -4.21
CA ARG A 65 -18.18 15.24 -4.81
C ARG A 65 -18.99 14.33 -5.71
N GLU A 66 -18.33 13.38 -6.35
CA GLU A 66 -18.92 12.51 -7.34
C GLU A 66 -18.89 11.05 -6.86
N PHE A 67 -20.07 10.46 -6.63
CA PHE A 67 -20.20 9.08 -6.15
C PHE A 67 -19.43 8.06 -7.01
N PHE A 68 -19.45 8.22 -8.34
CA PHE A 68 -18.73 7.36 -9.25
C PHE A 68 -17.20 7.47 -9.06
N MET A 69 -16.69 8.68 -8.94
CA MET A 69 -15.25 8.93 -8.70
C MET A 69 -14.82 8.36 -7.36
N HIS A 70 -15.63 8.47 -6.33
CA HIS A 70 -15.41 7.87 -5.02
C HIS A 70 -15.30 6.34 -5.11
N ARG A 71 -16.21 5.68 -5.83
CA ARG A 71 -16.14 4.22 -6.04
C ARG A 71 -14.89 3.80 -6.82
N LEU A 72 -14.49 4.57 -7.82
CA LEU A 72 -13.29 4.31 -8.60
C LEU A 72 -12.02 4.52 -7.77
N GLN A 73 -12.01 5.53 -6.89
CA GLN A 73 -10.93 5.75 -5.92
C GLN A 73 -10.80 4.55 -4.98
N HIS A 74 -11.89 4.05 -4.42
CA HIS A 74 -11.86 2.84 -3.59
C HIS A 74 -11.31 1.63 -4.33
N LEU A 75 -11.73 1.42 -5.59
CA LEU A 75 -11.21 0.33 -6.42
C LEU A 75 -9.70 0.47 -6.64
N GLY A 76 -9.24 1.68 -6.98
CA GLY A 76 -7.82 1.96 -7.21
C GLY A 76 -6.98 1.81 -5.95
N LEU A 77 -7.44 2.42 -4.84
CA LEU A 77 -6.66 2.50 -3.61
C LEU A 77 -6.66 1.20 -2.81
N HIS A 78 -7.81 0.54 -2.68
CA HIS A 78 -7.94 -0.64 -1.82
C HIS A 78 -7.74 -1.98 -2.55
N HIS A 79 -7.89 -2.02 -3.87
CA HIS A 79 -7.79 -3.26 -4.64
C HIS A 79 -6.62 -3.22 -5.64
N MET A 80 -6.67 -2.34 -6.64
CA MET A 80 -5.70 -2.36 -7.74
C MET A 80 -4.28 -1.99 -7.30
N GLY A 81 -4.12 -0.92 -6.51
CA GLY A 81 -2.82 -0.47 -6.02
C GLY A 81 -2.11 -1.53 -5.17
N PRO A 82 -2.71 -1.98 -4.06
CA PRO A 82 -2.15 -3.05 -3.24
C PRO A 82 -1.94 -4.36 -4.00
N PHE A 83 -2.86 -4.74 -4.88
CA PHE A 83 -2.74 -5.94 -5.70
C PHE A 83 -1.47 -5.90 -6.59
N LEU A 84 -1.25 -4.79 -7.30
CA LEU A 84 -0.06 -4.61 -8.13
C LEU A 84 1.24 -4.62 -7.32
N ILE A 85 1.22 -4.01 -6.14
CA ILE A 85 2.37 -4.03 -5.22
C ILE A 85 2.64 -5.47 -4.76
N ILE A 86 1.62 -6.21 -4.32
CA ILE A 86 1.77 -7.61 -3.88
C ILE A 86 2.26 -8.49 -5.04
N LEU A 87 1.72 -8.29 -6.25
CA LEU A 87 2.14 -9.02 -7.46
C LEU A 87 3.62 -8.82 -7.78
N SER A 88 4.17 -7.65 -7.46
CA SER A 88 5.61 -7.39 -7.62
C SER A 88 6.49 -8.17 -6.64
N ALA A 89 5.91 -8.79 -5.59
CA ALA A 89 6.61 -9.48 -4.50
C ALA A 89 7.76 -8.63 -3.90
N PRO A 90 7.48 -7.39 -3.41
CA PRO A 90 8.51 -6.41 -3.11
C PRO A 90 9.28 -6.71 -1.82
N GLY A 91 8.82 -7.65 -0.99
CA GLY A 91 9.35 -7.91 0.36
C GLY A 91 10.85 -8.13 0.41
N ALA A 92 11.38 -8.93 -0.51
CA ALA A 92 12.81 -9.21 -0.57
C ALA A 92 13.62 -7.96 -1.02
N THR A 93 13.07 -7.19 -1.95
CA THR A 93 13.68 -5.96 -2.49
C THR A 93 13.68 -4.85 -1.43
N LEU A 94 12.55 -4.62 -0.78
CA LEU A 94 12.43 -3.65 0.31
C LEU A 94 13.38 -3.98 1.47
N ARG A 95 13.44 -5.26 1.86
CA ARG A 95 14.39 -5.72 2.89
C ARG A 95 15.84 -5.49 2.51
N ALA A 96 16.21 -5.69 1.24
CA ALA A 96 17.55 -5.40 0.73
C ALA A 96 17.86 -3.88 0.74
N GLY A 97 16.83 -3.04 0.56
CA GLY A 97 16.95 -1.58 0.61
C GLY A 97 17.09 -1.02 2.03
N MET A 98 16.62 -1.74 3.04
CA MET A 98 16.71 -1.29 4.44
C MET A 98 18.15 -1.09 4.89
N PRO A 99 18.45 -0.02 5.67
CA PRO A 99 19.73 0.12 6.35
C PRO A 99 20.00 -1.10 7.25
N LEU A 100 21.26 -1.50 7.34
CA LEU A 100 21.65 -2.69 8.13
C LEU A 100 21.19 -2.58 9.58
N TRP A 101 21.30 -1.41 10.18
CA TRP A 101 20.84 -1.17 11.56
C TRP A 101 19.35 -1.44 11.74
N VAL A 102 18.49 -0.89 10.88
CA VAL A 102 17.05 -1.12 10.92
C VAL A 102 16.72 -2.60 10.72
N ARG A 103 17.40 -3.25 9.78
CA ARG A 103 17.19 -4.66 9.48
C ARG A 103 17.57 -5.57 10.64
N THR A 104 18.67 -5.28 11.34
CA THR A 104 19.17 -6.14 12.42
C THR A 104 18.47 -5.89 13.75
N HIS A 105 18.23 -4.62 14.11
CA HIS A 105 17.70 -4.25 15.42
C HIS A 105 16.17 -4.11 15.48
N VAL A 106 15.53 -3.85 14.35
CA VAL A 106 14.07 -3.66 14.30
C VAL A 106 13.39 -4.79 13.55
N TRP A 107 13.71 -4.95 12.26
CA TRP A 107 13.00 -5.87 11.39
C TRP A 107 13.17 -7.35 11.80
N ASN A 108 14.42 -7.79 11.98
CA ASN A 108 14.68 -9.19 12.29
C ASN A 108 14.08 -9.65 13.65
N PRO A 109 14.26 -8.90 14.76
CA PRO A 109 13.64 -9.28 16.03
C PRO A 109 12.10 -9.22 15.96
N LEU A 110 11.54 -8.20 15.27
CA LEU A 110 10.10 -8.08 15.08
C LEU A 110 9.51 -9.30 14.36
N MET A 111 10.09 -9.69 13.24
CA MET A 111 9.64 -10.84 12.44
C MET A 111 9.91 -12.20 13.11
N ARG A 112 10.83 -12.26 14.08
CA ARG A 112 11.11 -13.47 14.86
C ARG A 112 10.25 -13.57 16.12
N SER A 113 9.62 -12.49 16.54
CA SER A 113 8.80 -12.47 17.74
C SER A 113 7.58 -13.39 17.58
N ALA A 114 7.29 -14.23 18.59
CA ALA A 114 6.19 -15.17 18.59
C ALA A 114 4.83 -14.49 18.32
N PRO A 115 4.49 -13.34 18.94
CA PRO A 115 3.20 -12.70 18.70
C PRO A 115 3.03 -12.22 17.25
N VAL A 116 4.10 -11.69 16.62
CA VAL A 116 4.03 -11.23 15.24
C VAL A 116 3.85 -12.42 14.30
N ARG A 117 4.58 -13.49 14.50
CA ARG A 117 4.41 -14.73 13.70
C ARG A 117 3.01 -15.28 13.84
N PHE A 118 2.50 -15.37 15.07
CA PHE A 118 1.13 -15.83 15.32
C PHE A 118 0.09 -14.98 14.57
N VAL A 119 0.22 -13.64 14.62
CA VAL A 119 -0.68 -12.74 13.90
C VAL A 119 -0.60 -12.95 12.38
N PHE A 120 0.61 -13.11 11.83
CA PHE A 120 0.78 -13.41 10.41
C PHE A 120 0.20 -14.76 10.03
N ASP A 121 0.44 -15.81 10.81
CA ASP A 121 -0.07 -17.16 10.55
C ASP A 121 -1.61 -17.18 10.59
N VAL A 122 -2.20 -16.46 11.52
CA VAL A 122 -3.66 -16.31 11.63
C VAL A 122 -4.24 -15.52 10.46
N LEU A 123 -3.67 -14.36 10.13
CA LEU A 123 -4.18 -13.49 9.06
C LEU A 123 -3.95 -14.06 7.66
N LEU A 124 -2.90 -14.84 7.46
CA LEU A 124 -2.62 -15.50 6.19
C LEU A 124 -3.41 -16.81 6.01
N ASN A 125 -4.09 -17.28 7.05
CA ASN A 125 -5.00 -18.40 6.92
C ASN A 125 -6.23 -17.96 6.10
N PRO A 126 -6.52 -18.59 4.94
CA PRO A 126 -7.60 -18.15 4.06
C PRO A 126 -8.98 -18.20 4.70
N ILE A 127 -9.21 -19.15 5.63
CA ILE A 127 -10.48 -19.26 6.35
C ILE A 127 -10.65 -18.06 7.29
N VAL A 128 -9.61 -17.76 8.09
CA VAL A 128 -9.64 -16.61 9.02
C VAL A 128 -9.74 -15.31 8.27
N ALA A 129 -8.97 -15.12 7.19
CA ALA A 129 -9.04 -13.93 6.35
C ALA A 129 -10.46 -13.73 5.78
N SER A 130 -11.10 -14.79 5.31
CA SER A 130 -12.48 -14.74 4.83
C SER A 130 -13.47 -14.39 5.93
N CYS A 131 -13.36 -15.01 7.10
CA CYS A 131 -14.22 -14.72 8.26
C CYS A 131 -14.07 -13.26 8.72
N VAL A 132 -12.84 -12.74 8.79
CA VAL A 132 -12.57 -11.34 9.14
C VAL A 132 -13.16 -10.40 8.10
N PHE A 133 -12.99 -10.69 6.81
CA PHE A 133 -13.53 -9.90 5.72
C PHE A 133 -15.07 -9.80 5.79
N PHE A 134 -15.75 -10.95 5.89
CA PHE A 134 -17.20 -10.99 6.03
C PHE A 134 -17.67 -10.34 7.33
N GLY A 135 -16.94 -10.56 8.44
CA GLY A 135 -17.25 -9.95 9.73
C GLY A 135 -17.21 -8.42 9.69
N ILE A 136 -16.21 -7.84 9.03
CA ILE A 136 -16.10 -6.39 8.84
C ILE A 136 -17.25 -5.88 7.98
N ILE A 137 -17.61 -6.55 6.88
CA ILE A 137 -18.74 -6.16 6.03
C ILE A 137 -20.04 -6.18 6.83
N LEU A 138 -20.32 -7.25 7.57
CA LEU A 138 -21.53 -7.36 8.38
C LEU A 138 -21.56 -6.34 9.50
N PHE A 139 -20.43 -6.03 10.13
CA PHE A 139 -20.33 -4.98 11.13
C PHE A 139 -20.71 -3.61 10.58
N TRP A 140 -20.25 -3.25 9.38
CA TRP A 140 -20.58 -2.00 8.72
C TRP A 140 -22.03 -1.95 8.18
N LEU A 141 -22.64 -3.10 7.91
CA LEU A 141 -24.06 -3.18 7.50
C LEU A 141 -25.03 -3.11 8.67
N TYR A 142 -24.54 -3.16 9.92
CA TYR A 142 -25.40 -3.10 11.10
C TYR A 142 -25.88 -1.67 11.36
N PRO A 143 -27.23 -1.42 11.40
CA PRO A 143 -27.82 -0.07 11.42
C PRO A 143 -27.34 0.88 12.54
N PRO A 144 -26.96 0.43 13.75
CA PRO A 144 -26.51 1.34 14.80
C PRO A 144 -25.11 1.93 14.59
N VAL A 145 -24.38 1.51 13.55
CA VAL A 145 -23.01 1.95 13.27
C VAL A 145 -22.97 3.05 12.20
N HIS A 146 -24.12 3.40 11.62
CA HIS A 146 -24.29 4.51 10.66
C HIS A 146 -24.89 5.74 11.31
#